data_050318b288a8bbd84ea8edbea355e4a1
#
_entry.id   050318b288a8bbd84ea8edbea355e4a1
#
_cell.length_a   1.000
_cell.length_b   1.000
_cell.length_c   1.000
_cell.angle_alpha   90.00
_cell.angle_beta   90.00
_cell.angle_gamma   90.00
#
_symmetry.space_group_name_H-M   'P 1'
#
loop_
_entity.id
_entity.type
_entity.pdbx_description
1 polymer ?
#
loop_
_entity_poly.entity_id
_entity_poly.type
_entity_poly.pdbx_seq_one_letter_code
_entity_poly.pdbx_strand_id
1 'polypeptide(L)'
;MAASRDMPSKNPVINAWRRFARFLASQMPKGLFARALIIIIAPVVLLQSIVAYVFMERHWQMVTQRLSASVVHDIAAVIDVMERDRSPAALESTIKVASNRLGLDLEVMPPGKLPAPGPRPFFSILDSALSDEIGAFIKKPFWIDTVGSSDLVEIRVQLGWSILRVMAHRSQAYASNSHIFILWMVGSSLILLVVAIIFLRNQDRKSVV
;
A
#
# COMPACT_ATOMS: atom_id res chain seq x y z
N MET A 1 -34.63 -8.64 52.47
CA MET A 1 -33.57 -9.62 52.12
C MET A 1 -33.60 -9.83 50.64
N ALA A 2 -32.86 -9.08 49.86
CA ALA A 2 -32.85 -9.16 48.40
C ALA A 2 -31.40 -9.53 47.99
N ALA A 3 -31.27 -10.73 47.44
CA ALA A 3 -29.99 -11.23 46.93
C ALA A 3 -29.73 -10.62 45.56
N SER A 4 -28.72 -9.75 45.46
CA SER A 4 -28.19 -9.26 44.18
C SER A 4 -27.41 -10.40 43.51
N ARG A 5 -27.96 -10.91 42.40
CA ARG A 5 -27.26 -11.79 41.49
C ARG A 5 -26.28 -10.97 40.66
N ASP A 6 -25.01 -11.07 40.94
CA ASP A 6 -23.94 -10.62 40.07
C ASP A 6 -23.99 -11.40 38.75
N MET A 7 -24.40 -10.74 37.68
CA MET A 7 -24.25 -11.26 36.33
C MET A 7 -22.81 -11.06 35.87
N PRO A 8 -22.10 -12.12 35.44
CA PRO A 8 -20.76 -11.94 34.91
C PRO A 8 -20.84 -11.21 33.57
N SER A 9 -20.24 -10.05 33.51
CA SER A 9 -20.09 -9.24 32.29
C SER A 9 -19.36 -10.07 31.22
N LYS A 10 -20.10 -10.46 30.19
CA LYS A 10 -19.57 -11.16 29.02
C LYS A 10 -18.87 -10.18 28.08
N ASN A 11 -17.71 -9.66 28.45
CA ASN A 11 -16.87 -8.89 27.54
C ASN A 11 -16.28 -9.84 26.49
N PRO A 12 -16.64 -9.70 25.19
CA PRO A 12 -16.17 -10.58 24.12
C PRO A 12 -14.65 -10.54 23.96
N VAL A 13 -14.03 -9.40 24.27
CA VAL A 13 -12.57 -9.20 24.23
C VAL A 13 -11.86 -10.08 25.28
N ILE A 14 -12.38 -10.15 26.50
CA ILE A 14 -11.81 -10.97 27.58
C ILE A 14 -11.92 -12.45 27.26
N ASN A 15 -13.02 -12.86 26.63
CA ASN A 15 -13.21 -14.25 26.22
C ASN A 15 -12.32 -14.65 25.03
N ALA A 16 -12.11 -13.73 24.06
CA ALA A 16 -11.16 -13.93 22.98
C ALA A 16 -9.72 -14.03 23.50
N TRP A 17 -9.34 -13.16 24.42
CA TRP A 17 -8.04 -13.19 25.08
C TRP A 17 -7.81 -14.47 25.88
N ARG A 18 -8.82 -14.94 26.64
CA ARG A 18 -8.75 -16.21 27.39
C ARG A 18 -8.67 -17.44 26.47
N ARG A 19 -9.31 -17.42 25.30
CA ARG A 19 -9.19 -18.48 24.29
C ARG A 19 -7.79 -18.48 23.67
N PHE A 20 -7.28 -17.31 23.33
CA PHE A 20 -5.93 -17.16 22.80
C PHE A 20 -4.86 -17.58 23.82
N ALA A 21 -4.99 -17.15 25.08
CA ALA A 21 -4.08 -17.55 26.15
C ALA A 21 -4.11 -19.07 26.42
N ARG A 22 -5.28 -19.71 26.34
CA ARG A 22 -5.40 -21.18 26.47
C ARG A 22 -4.80 -21.92 25.26
N PHE A 23 -4.99 -21.38 24.07
CA PHE A 23 -4.36 -21.92 22.85
C PHE A 23 -2.84 -21.85 22.95
N LEU A 24 -2.30 -20.69 23.35
CA LEU A 24 -0.85 -20.54 23.62
C LEU A 24 -0.36 -21.50 24.72
N ALA A 25 -1.10 -21.63 25.81
CA ALA A 25 -0.74 -22.52 26.90
C ALA A 25 -0.77 -24.02 26.49
N SER A 26 -1.67 -24.40 25.56
CA SER A 26 -1.73 -25.77 25.05
C SER A 26 -0.60 -26.13 24.09
N GLN A 27 -0.04 -25.08 23.42
CA GLN A 27 1.11 -25.24 22.52
C GLN A 27 2.46 -25.07 23.24
N MET A 28 2.45 -24.70 24.52
CA MET A 28 3.70 -24.60 25.28
C MET A 28 4.34 -25.99 25.46
N PRO A 29 5.50 -26.22 24.87
CA PRO A 29 6.21 -27.48 25.05
C PRO A 29 6.67 -27.62 26.50
N LYS A 30 6.54 -28.82 27.04
CA LYS A 30 6.81 -29.16 28.46
C LYS A 30 8.30 -29.13 28.83
N GLY A 31 9.21 -28.90 27.87
CA GLY A 31 10.65 -28.88 28.06
C GLY A 31 11.22 -27.53 28.43
N LEU A 32 12.20 -27.46 29.31
CA LEU A 32 12.99 -26.26 29.66
C LEU A 32 13.58 -25.59 28.43
N PHE A 33 14.08 -26.37 27.48
CA PHE A 33 14.63 -25.93 26.20
C PHE A 33 13.66 -25.12 25.36
N ALA A 34 12.43 -25.58 25.23
CA ALA A 34 11.45 -24.91 24.40
C ALA A 34 10.91 -23.63 25.04
N ARG A 35 10.89 -23.52 26.36
CA ARG A 35 10.60 -22.27 27.06
C ARG A 35 11.70 -21.23 26.83
N ALA A 36 12.97 -21.65 26.93
CA ALA A 36 14.11 -20.77 26.63
C ALA A 36 14.08 -20.26 25.18
N LEU A 37 13.74 -21.15 24.23
CA LEU A 37 13.58 -20.80 22.81
C LEU A 37 12.50 -19.74 22.61
N ILE A 38 11.33 -19.91 23.22
CA ILE A 38 10.22 -18.95 23.10
C ILE A 38 10.61 -17.60 23.70
N ILE A 39 11.28 -17.57 24.86
CA ILE A 39 11.71 -16.34 25.54
C ILE A 39 12.68 -15.52 24.66
N ILE A 40 13.54 -16.20 23.90
CA ILE A 40 14.50 -15.53 23.02
C ILE A 40 13.87 -15.14 21.68
N ILE A 41 13.10 -16.04 21.06
CA ILE A 41 12.58 -15.84 19.70
C ILE A 41 11.38 -14.89 19.67
N ALA A 42 10.47 -14.97 20.65
CA ALA A 42 9.26 -14.17 20.64
C ALA A 42 9.54 -12.64 20.60
N PRO A 43 10.44 -12.07 21.43
CA PRO A 43 10.78 -10.66 21.33
C PRO A 43 11.44 -10.29 20.01
N VAL A 44 12.29 -11.15 19.45
CA VAL A 44 12.97 -10.90 18.17
C VAL A 44 11.97 -10.86 17.02
N VAL A 45 11.08 -11.86 16.96
CA VAL A 45 10.03 -11.92 15.91
C VAL A 45 9.07 -10.73 16.05
N LEU A 46 8.69 -10.38 17.28
CA LEU A 46 7.84 -9.21 17.53
C LEU A 46 8.50 -7.91 17.05
N LEU A 47 9.75 -7.68 17.45
CA LEU A 47 10.49 -6.50 17.04
C LEU A 47 10.65 -6.43 15.52
N GLN A 48 11.04 -7.55 14.90
CA GLN A 48 11.19 -7.65 13.45
C GLN A 48 9.88 -7.40 12.72
N SER A 49 8.76 -7.89 13.23
CA SER A 49 7.43 -7.64 12.66
C SER A 49 7.04 -6.17 12.74
N ILE A 50 7.30 -5.49 13.85
CA ILE A 50 7.03 -4.06 14.02
C ILE A 50 7.90 -3.23 13.06
N VAL A 51 9.20 -3.50 13.01
CA VAL A 51 10.13 -2.79 12.12
C VAL A 51 9.73 -2.97 10.67
N ALA A 52 9.40 -4.18 10.29
CA ALA A 52 8.95 -4.49 8.94
C ALA A 52 7.64 -3.78 8.58
N TYR A 53 6.66 -3.76 9.47
CA TYR A 53 5.40 -3.06 9.26
C TYR A 53 5.62 -1.56 9.05
N VAL A 54 6.38 -0.91 9.94
CA VAL A 54 6.68 0.53 9.86
C VAL A 54 7.49 0.86 8.59
N PHE A 55 8.48 0.02 8.26
CA PHE A 55 9.28 0.21 7.05
C PHE A 55 8.44 0.05 5.79
N MET A 56 7.60 -0.98 5.73
CA MET A 56 6.69 -1.24 4.62
C MET A 56 5.76 -0.05 4.39
N GLU A 57 5.07 0.41 5.43
CA GLU A 57 4.14 1.54 5.36
C GLU A 57 4.82 2.79 4.82
N ARG A 58 5.98 3.15 5.39
CA ARG A 58 6.73 4.33 4.95
C ARG A 58 7.30 4.21 3.54
N HIS A 59 7.82 3.04 3.21
CA HIS A 59 8.39 2.79 1.88
C HIS A 59 7.31 2.88 0.79
N TRP A 60 6.13 2.28 1.03
CA TRP A 60 5.02 2.34 0.10
C TRP A 60 4.51 3.76 -0.14
N GLN A 61 4.32 4.53 0.92
CA GLN A 61 3.89 5.92 0.80
C GLN A 61 4.88 6.73 -0.04
N MET A 62 6.17 6.61 0.25
CA MET A 62 7.22 7.34 -0.47
C MET A 62 7.30 6.95 -1.95
N VAL A 63 7.24 5.67 -2.27
CA VAL A 63 7.31 5.20 -3.66
C VAL A 63 6.07 5.61 -4.43
N THR A 64 4.87 5.44 -3.85
CA THR A 64 3.61 5.85 -4.48
C THR A 64 3.59 7.35 -4.73
N GLN A 65 4.01 8.18 -3.77
CA GLN A 65 4.11 9.62 -3.95
C GLN A 65 5.04 10.00 -5.11
N ARG A 66 6.24 9.40 -5.19
CA ARG A 66 7.19 9.70 -6.27
C ARG A 66 6.67 9.29 -7.64
N LEU A 67 6.03 8.13 -7.75
CA LEU A 67 5.44 7.66 -9.00
C LEU A 67 4.25 8.53 -9.41
N SER A 68 3.37 8.86 -8.48
CA SER A 68 2.24 9.77 -8.72
C SER A 68 2.71 11.15 -9.16
N ALA A 69 3.74 11.71 -8.51
CA ALA A 69 4.33 12.98 -8.90
C ALA A 69 4.90 12.94 -10.32
N SER A 70 5.59 11.84 -10.70
CA SER A 70 6.11 11.70 -12.07
C SER A 70 4.99 11.75 -13.11
N VAL A 71 3.92 10.96 -12.91
CA VAL A 71 2.77 10.96 -13.83
C VAL A 71 2.10 12.33 -13.91
N VAL A 72 1.94 13.01 -12.77
CA VAL A 72 1.33 14.34 -12.72
C VAL A 72 2.19 15.39 -13.43
N HIS A 73 3.51 15.34 -13.27
CA HIS A 73 4.44 16.23 -13.98
C HIS A 73 4.39 16.02 -15.50
N ASP A 74 4.31 14.76 -15.95
CA ASP A 74 4.16 14.42 -17.36
C ASP A 74 2.83 14.98 -17.93
N ILE A 75 1.73 14.83 -17.17
CA ILE A 75 0.42 15.41 -17.54
C ILE A 75 0.50 16.93 -17.59
N ALA A 76 1.12 17.57 -16.61
CA ALA A 76 1.27 19.02 -16.58
C ALA A 76 2.07 19.53 -17.78
N ALA A 77 3.18 18.87 -18.12
CA ALA A 77 3.98 19.21 -19.28
C ALA A 77 3.20 19.07 -20.60
N VAL A 78 2.40 18.02 -20.72
CA VAL A 78 1.51 17.83 -21.87
C VAL A 78 0.46 18.94 -21.96
N ILE A 79 -0.16 19.31 -20.83
CA ILE A 79 -1.14 20.41 -20.78
C ILE A 79 -0.49 21.71 -21.22
N ASP A 80 0.72 22.03 -20.75
CA ASP A 80 1.44 23.24 -21.11
C ASP A 80 1.74 23.31 -22.62
N VAL A 81 2.11 22.18 -23.23
CA VAL A 81 2.32 22.11 -24.68
C VAL A 81 1.02 22.32 -25.45
N MET A 82 -0.07 21.67 -25.02
CA MET A 82 -1.38 21.77 -25.65
C MET A 82 -1.99 23.18 -25.51
N GLU A 83 -1.67 23.91 -24.43
CA GLU A 83 -2.14 25.30 -24.24
C GLU A 83 -1.39 26.32 -25.11
N ARG A 84 -0.13 26.04 -25.45
CA ARG A 84 0.69 26.89 -26.32
C ARG A 84 0.26 26.84 -27.78
N ASP A 85 -0.05 25.63 -28.26
CA ASP A 85 -0.50 25.42 -29.63
C ASP A 85 -1.70 24.46 -29.66
N ARG A 86 -2.86 25.01 -29.98
CA ARG A 86 -4.14 24.29 -30.05
C ARG A 86 -4.49 23.85 -31.48
N SER A 87 -3.56 23.99 -32.43
CA SER A 87 -3.81 23.52 -33.79
C SER A 87 -4.03 21.99 -33.80
N PRO A 88 -4.92 21.46 -34.65
CA PRO A 88 -5.20 20.06 -34.70
C PRO A 88 -3.95 19.21 -34.93
N ALA A 89 -3.00 19.68 -35.73
CA ALA A 89 -1.74 18.97 -35.99
C ALA A 89 -0.83 18.95 -34.76
N ALA A 90 -0.75 20.02 -33.96
CA ALA A 90 0.02 20.05 -32.73
C ALA A 90 -0.59 19.18 -31.66
N LEU A 91 -1.92 19.16 -31.53
CA LEU A 91 -2.62 18.29 -30.57
C LEU A 91 -2.40 16.81 -30.92
N GLU A 92 -2.54 16.43 -32.19
CA GLU A 92 -2.30 15.05 -32.63
C GLU A 92 -0.84 14.62 -32.38
N SER A 93 0.13 15.48 -32.68
CA SER A 93 1.55 15.19 -32.44
C SER A 93 1.83 15.03 -30.95
N THR A 94 1.24 15.87 -30.09
CA THR A 94 1.39 15.79 -28.64
C THR A 94 0.79 14.52 -28.07
N ILE A 95 -0.40 14.11 -28.51
CA ILE A 95 -1.05 12.86 -28.12
C ILE A 95 -0.15 11.67 -28.51
N LYS A 96 0.39 11.68 -29.73
CA LYS A 96 1.27 10.61 -30.21
C LYS A 96 2.58 10.51 -29.41
N VAL A 97 3.17 11.64 -29.04
CA VAL A 97 4.36 11.67 -28.19
C VAL A 97 4.03 11.16 -26.77
N ALA A 98 2.93 11.60 -26.20
CA ALA A 98 2.50 11.15 -24.87
C ALA A 98 2.26 9.64 -24.82
N SER A 99 1.57 9.08 -25.81
CA SER A 99 1.35 7.63 -25.87
C SER A 99 2.66 6.86 -26.06
N ASN A 100 3.52 7.28 -27.01
CA ASN A 100 4.72 6.54 -27.35
C ASN A 100 5.89 6.71 -26.37
N ARG A 101 5.98 7.83 -25.66
CA ARG A 101 7.12 8.17 -24.81
C ARG A 101 6.80 8.19 -23.33
N LEU A 102 5.59 8.61 -22.95
CA LEU A 102 5.18 8.73 -21.57
C LEU A 102 4.25 7.57 -21.14
N GLY A 103 3.75 6.76 -22.10
CA GLY A 103 2.81 5.68 -21.81
C GLY A 103 1.44 6.20 -21.31
N LEU A 104 1.09 7.43 -21.69
CA LEU A 104 -0.17 8.06 -21.34
C LEU A 104 -1.09 8.08 -22.56
N ASP A 105 -2.23 7.41 -22.45
CA ASP A 105 -3.25 7.52 -23.48
C ASP A 105 -4.11 8.76 -23.26
N LEU A 106 -4.06 9.69 -24.20
CA LEU A 106 -4.71 10.98 -24.10
C LEU A 106 -5.87 11.08 -25.07
N GLU A 107 -6.98 11.63 -24.59
CA GLU A 107 -8.16 11.95 -25.38
C GLU A 107 -8.64 13.36 -25.08
N VAL A 108 -8.78 14.19 -26.10
CA VAL A 108 -9.33 15.54 -25.97
C VAL A 108 -10.84 15.46 -26.18
N MET A 109 -11.58 15.64 -25.12
CA MET A 109 -13.05 15.62 -25.12
C MET A 109 -13.64 17.01 -25.29
N PRO A 110 -14.86 17.14 -25.82
CA PRO A 110 -15.58 18.40 -25.86
C PRO A 110 -15.69 19.06 -24.49
N PRO A 111 -15.80 20.43 -24.42
CA PRO A 111 -16.01 21.07 -23.15
C PRO A 111 -17.30 20.62 -22.49
N GLY A 112 -17.23 20.32 -21.20
CA GLY A 112 -18.36 19.78 -20.43
C GLY A 112 -18.14 19.91 -18.93
N LYS A 113 -19.05 19.32 -18.16
CA LYS A 113 -18.89 19.22 -16.71
C LYS A 113 -18.16 17.92 -16.38
N LEU A 114 -17.23 17.99 -15.41
CA LEU A 114 -16.62 16.81 -14.85
C LEU A 114 -17.67 15.92 -14.16
N PRO A 115 -17.51 14.60 -14.15
CA PRO A 115 -18.39 13.70 -13.40
C PRO A 115 -18.42 14.05 -11.91
N ALA A 116 -19.50 13.67 -11.23
CA ALA A 116 -19.53 13.78 -9.78
C ALA A 116 -18.42 12.92 -9.16
N PRO A 117 -17.79 13.37 -8.06
CA PRO A 117 -16.79 12.57 -7.37
C PRO A 117 -17.38 11.20 -6.99
N GLY A 118 -16.73 10.13 -7.40
CA GLY A 118 -17.12 8.77 -7.02
C GLY A 118 -16.88 8.49 -5.53
N PRO A 119 -17.43 7.38 -4.98
CA PRO A 119 -17.15 6.97 -3.61
C PRO A 119 -15.65 6.67 -3.47
N ARG A 120 -14.98 7.40 -2.59
CA ARG A 120 -13.55 7.18 -2.31
C ARG A 120 -13.39 5.83 -1.62
N PRO A 121 -12.55 4.90 -2.12
CA PRO A 121 -12.26 3.68 -1.41
C PRO A 121 -11.50 4.00 -0.12
N PHE A 122 -11.87 3.34 0.97
CA PHE A 122 -11.38 3.59 2.33
C PHE A 122 -9.85 3.52 2.51
N PHE A 123 -9.12 2.95 1.54
CA PHE A 123 -7.66 2.72 1.61
C PHE A 123 -6.92 3.06 0.30
N SER A 124 -7.33 4.06 -0.45
CA SER A 124 -6.59 4.39 -1.67
C SER A 124 -5.49 5.42 -1.41
N ILE A 125 -4.31 4.92 -1.04
CA ILE A 125 -3.08 5.71 -0.96
C ILE A 125 -2.80 6.38 -2.32
N LEU A 126 -3.10 5.68 -3.42
CA LEU A 126 -2.93 6.19 -4.77
C LEU A 126 -3.84 7.38 -5.07
N ASP A 127 -5.12 7.30 -4.69
CA ASP A 127 -6.09 8.37 -4.92
C ASP A 127 -5.73 9.65 -4.18
N SER A 128 -5.29 9.54 -2.91
CA SER A 128 -4.82 10.68 -2.15
C SER A 128 -3.53 11.26 -2.73
N ALA A 129 -2.54 10.43 -3.06
CA ALA A 129 -1.27 10.89 -3.61
C ALA A 129 -1.45 11.61 -4.97
N LEU A 130 -2.26 11.03 -5.88
CA LEU A 130 -2.58 11.66 -7.16
C LEU A 130 -3.38 12.95 -6.98
N SER A 131 -4.38 12.97 -6.11
CA SER A 131 -5.21 14.15 -5.86
C SER A 131 -4.39 15.32 -5.31
N ASP A 132 -3.51 15.03 -4.34
CA ASP A 132 -2.65 16.05 -3.73
C ASP A 132 -1.65 16.63 -4.75
N GLU A 133 -1.03 15.78 -5.57
CA GLU A 133 -0.07 16.19 -6.59
C GLU A 133 -0.76 16.98 -7.74
N ILE A 134 -1.92 16.52 -8.24
CA ILE A 134 -2.67 17.24 -9.27
C ILE A 134 -3.11 18.62 -8.75
N GLY A 135 -3.62 18.69 -7.51
CA GLY A 135 -4.02 19.95 -6.88
C GLY A 135 -2.85 20.91 -6.72
N ALA A 136 -1.66 20.42 -6.41
CA ALA A 136 -0.46 21.24 -6.23
C ALA A 136 0.12 21.76 -7.55
N PHE A 137 0.22 20.90 -8.57
CA PHE A 137 0.94 21.22 -9.82
C PHE A 137 0.05 21.71 -10.95
N ILE A 138 -1.10 21.07 -11.18
CA ILE A 138 -1.97 21.39 -12.33
C ILE A 138 -2.89 22.57 -12.00
N LYS A 139 -3.37 22.66 -10.75
CA LYS A 139 -4.23 23.77 -10.25
C LYS A 139 -5.49 24.03 -11.09
N LYS A 140 -6.00 23.00 -11.75
CA LYS A 140 -7.23 23.02 -12.54
C LYS A 140 -8.24 22.07 -11.94
N PRO A 141 -9.56 22.24 -12.19
CA PRO A 141 -10.54 21.26 -11.79
C PRO A 141 -10.24 19.91 -12.43
N PHE A 142 -10.27 18.85 -11.62
CA PHE A 142 -9.96 17.51 -12.06
C PHE A 142 -10.92 16.48 -11.44
N TRP A 143 -10.94 15.31 -12.05
CA TRP A 143 -11.65 14.12 -11.57
C TRP A 143 -10.78 12.91 -11.80
N ILE A 144 -10.77 11.99 -10.84
CA ILE A 144 -9.98 10.75 -10.88
C ILE A 144 -10.91 9.58 -10.65
N ASP A 145 -10.71 8.50 -11.41
CA ASP A 145 -11.28 7.18 -11.15
C ASP A 145 -10.16 6.14 -11.01
N THR A 146 -9.99 5.67 -9.78
CA THR A 146 -9.06 4.59 -9.44
C THR A 146 -9.77 3.28 -9.07
N VAL A 147 -11.10 3.27 -9.10
CA VAL A 147 -11.95 2.20 -8.54
C VAL A 147 -12.25 1.10 -9.55
N GLY A 148 -11.90 1.30 -10.81
CA GLY A 148 -12.11 0.28 -11.85
C GLY A 148 -11.34 -1.00 -11.59
N SER A 149 -11.87 -2.15 -12.07
CA SER A 149 -11.18 -3.45 -12.07
C SER A 149 -10.04 -3.53 -13.09
N SER A 150 -9.78 -2.45 -13.83
CA SER A 150 -8.73 -2.34 -14.82
C SER A 150 -7.42 -1.87 -14.21
N ASP A 151 -6.29 -2.30 -14.80
CA ASP A 151 -4.96 -1.79 -14.44
C ASP A 151 -4.72 -0.34 -14.88
N LEU A 152 -5.78 0.40 -15.19
CA LEU A 152 -5.76 1.77 -15.67
C LEU A 152 -6.35 2.72 -14.64
N VAL A 153 -5.75 3.90 -14.51
CA VAL A 153 -6.26 5.05 -13.76
C VAL A 153 -6.75 6.07 -14.77
N GLU A 154 -7.99 6.51 -14.64
CA GLU A 154 -8.55 7.56 -15.46
C GLU A 154 -8.48 8.90 -14.72
N ILE A 155 -7.85 9.89 -15.35
CA ILE A 155 -7.75 11.25 -14.84
C ILE A 155 -8.38 12.18 -15.89
N ARG A 156 -9.32 13.02 -15.47
CA ARG A 156 -9.89 14.06 -16.32
C ARG A 156 -9.52 15.42 -15.76
N VAL A 157 -8.91 16.24 -16.59
CA VAL A 157 -8.53 17.62 -16.24
C VAL A 157 -9.34 18.58 -17.09
N GLN A 158 -10.02 19.53 -16.46
CA GLN A 158 -10.79 20.54 -17.16
C GLN A 158 -9.88 21.66 -17.65
N LEU A 159 -9.66 21.69 -18.96
CA LEU A 159 -9.03 22.81 -19.64
C LEU A 159 -10.11 23.83 -19.97
N GLY A 160 -9.75 25.13 -20.07
CA GLY A 160 -10.78 26.17 -20.34
C GLY A 160 -11.57 25.98 -21.65
N TRP A 161 -11.06 25.17 -22.58
CA TRP A 161 -11.62 24.95 -23.93
C TRP A 161 -12.03 23.48 -24.17
N SER A 162 -11.61 22.54 -23.33
CA SER A 162 -11.88 21.12 -23.50
C SER A 162 -11.71 20.39 -22.17
N ILE A 163 -11.97 19.07 -22.16
CA ILE A 163 -11.60 18.18 -21.07
C ILE A 163 -10.51 17.24 -21.62
N LEU A 164 -9.36 17.24 -20.96
CA LEU A 164 -8.30 16.26 -21.22
C LEU A 164 -8.55 15.01 -20.40
N ARG A 165 -8.81 13.90 -21.06
CA ARG A 165 -8.90 12.58 -20.48
C ARG A 165 -7.56 11.89 -20.61
N VAL A 166 -7.01 11.43 -19.52
CA VAL A 166 -5.72 10.75 -19.44
C VAL A 166 -5.95 9.36 -18.87
N MET A 167 -5.51 8.35 -19.58
CA MET A 167 -5.46 6.97 -19.10
C MET A 167 -4.01 6.62 -18.83
N ALA A 168 -3.67 6.33 -17.59
CA ALA A 168 -2.33 5.91 -17.16
C ALA A 168 -2.37 4.50 -16.60
N HIS A 169 -1.33 3.71 -16.84
CA HIS A 169 -1.23 2.40 -16.22
C HIS A 169 -1.03 2.53 -14.71
N ARG A 170 -1.80 1.78 -13.93
CA ARG A 170 -1.71 1.75 -12.48
C ARG A 170 -0.30 1.41 -11.99
N SER A 171 0.42 0.57 -12.72
CA SER A 171 1.81 0.21 -12.43
C SER A 171 2.79 1.38 -12.55
N GLN A 172 2.44 2.44 -13.30
CA GLN A 172 3.25 3.67 -13.41
C GLN A 172 3.06 4.58 -12.19
N ALA A 173 1.88 4.53 -11.57
CA ALA A 173 1.53 5.35 -10.42
C ALA A 173 1.63 4.61 -9.07
N TYR A 174 1.78 3.28 -9.09
CA TYR A 174 1.77 2.43 -7.89
C TYR A 174 2.72 1.25 -8.01
N ALA A 175 3.60 1.07 -7.02
CA ALA A 175 4.52 -0.06 -6.98
C ALA A 175 3.82 -1.34 -6.49
N SER A 176 3.78 -2.38 -7.32
CA SER A 176 3.04 -3.63 -7.07
C SER A 176 3.85 -4.76 -6.41
N ASN A 177 5.15 -4.59 -6.16
CA ASN A 177 6.05 -5.70 -5.78
C ASN A 177 6.18 -5.97 -4.27
N SER A 178 5.11 -5.78 -3.47
CA SER A 178 5.14 -6.02 -2.02
C SER A 178 5.45 -7.47 -1.62
N HIS A 179 5.06 -8.44 -2.45
CA HIS A 179 5.27 -9.86 -2.16
C HIS A 179 6.76 -10.26 -2.08
N ILE A 180 7.63 -9.61 -2.86
CA ILE A 180 9.08 -9.88 -2.81
C ILE A 180 9.65 -9.51 -1.44
N PHE A 181 9.27 -8.36 -0.90
CA PHE A 181 9.71 -7.92 0.41
C PHE A 181 9.21 -8.84 1.53
N ILE A 182 7.93 -9.24 1.48
CA ILE A 182 7.36 -10.18 2.45
C ILE A 182 8.09 -11.52 2.38
N LEU A 183 8.40 -12.01 1.17
CA LEU A 183 9.15 -13.26 0.99
C LEU A 183 10.55 -13.19 1.61
N TRP A 184 11.28 -12.09 1.38
CA TRP A 184 12.59 -11.86 1.99
C TRP A 184 12.53 -11.79 3.52
N MET A 185 11.50 -11.15 4.06
CA MET A 185 11.30 -11.00 5.49
C MET A 185 10.99 -12.34 6.18
N VAL A 186 10.08 -13.12 5.61
CA VAL A 186 9.75 -14.46 6.09
C VAL A 186 10.96 -15.39 5.94
N GLY A 187 11.67 -15.31 4.82
CA GLY A 187 12.87 -16.11 4.57
C GLY A 187 13.99 -15.83 5.58
N SER A 188 14.30 -14.56 5.85
CA SER A 188 15.33 -14.20 6.84
C SER A 188 14.93 -14.60 8.27
N SER A 189 13.66 -14.46 8.63
CA SER A 189 13.14 -14.90 9.93
C SER A 189 13.26 -16.42 10.11
N LEU A 190 12.99 -17.18 9.07
CA LEU A 190 13.08 -18.64 9.08
C LEU A 190 14.54 -19.11 9.19
N ILE A 191 15.47 -18.43 8.52
CA ILE A 191 16.91 -18.72 8.66
C ILE A 191 17.38 -18.47 10.09
N LEU A 192 17.01 -17.34 10.69
CA LEU A 192 17.35 -17.02 12.08
C LEU A 192 16.78 -18.07 13.05
N LEU A 193 15.55 -18.52 12.82
CA LEU A 193 14.92 -19.57 13.61
C LEU A 193 15.71 -20.89 13.54
N VAL A 194 16.09 -21.30 12.33
CA VAL A 194 16.88 -22.55 12.13
C VAL A 194 18.22 -22.43 12.83
N VAL A 195 18.93 -21.32 12.69
CA VAL A 195 20.23 -21.07 13.36
C VAL A 195 20.06 -21.14 14.88
N ALA A 196 19.03 -20.49 15.43
CA ALA A 196 18.75 -20.52 16.86
C ALA A 196 18.48 -21.96 17.37
N ILE A 197 17.70 -22.75 16.63
CA ILE A 197 17.42 -24.15 16.96
C ILE A 197 18.69 -24.99 16.93
N ILE A 198 19.54 -24.85 15.92
CA ILE A 198 20.81 -25.59 15.80
C ILE A 198 21.74 -25.24 16.97
N PHE A 199 21.85 -23.95 17.28
CA PHE A 199 22.73 -23.49 18.37
C PHE A 199 22.30 -24.00 19.73
N LEU A 200 21.00 -23.95 20.01
CA LEU A 200 20.44 -24.48 21.27
C LEU A 200 20.56 -25.98 21.38
N ARG A 201 20.33 -26.74 20.30
CA ARG A 201 20.55 -28.20 20.29
C ARG A 201 22.02 -28.58 20.50
N ASN A 202 22.93 -27.76 20.05
CA ASN A 202 24.37 -28.02 20.23
C ASN A 202 24.86 -27.72 21.65
N GLN A 203 24.20 -26.79 22.35
CA GLN A 203 24.47 -26.52 23.77
C GLN A 203 23.98 -27.67 24.69
N ASP A 204 22.78 -28.21 24.43
CA ASP A 204 22.23 -29.33 25.21
C ASP A 204 23.11 -30.60 25.15
N ARG A 205 23.80 -30.82 24.03
CA ARG A 205 24.74 -31.95 23.89
C ARG A 205 26.00 -31.84 24.76
N LYS A 206 26.40 -30.64 25.15
CA LYS A 206 27.61 -30.40 25.95
C LYS A 206 27.37 -30.43 27.45
N SER A 207 26.10 -30.39 27.89
CA SER A 207 25.73 -30.44 29.33
C SER A 207 25.45 -31.85 29.87
N VAL A 208 25.63 -32.88 29.06
CA VAL A 208 25.38 -34.30 29.42
C VAL A 208 26.69 -35.12 29.52
N VAL A 209 27.85 -34.47 29.66
CA VAL A 209 29.13 -35.15 29.93
C VAL A 209 29.65 -34.80 31.30
#